data_5b658aa60aa8bf74d48ecf9d1e738784
#
_entry.id   5b658aa60aa8bf74d48ecf9d1e738784
#
_cell.length_a   1.000
_cell.length_b   1.000
_cell.length_c   1.000
_cell.angle_alpha   90.00
_cell.angle_beta   90.00
_cell.angle_gamma   90.00
#
_symmetry.space_group_name_H-M   'P 1'
#
loop_
_entity.id
_entity.type
_entity.pdbx_description
1 polymer ?
#
loop_
_entity_poly.entity_id
_entity_poly.type
_entity_poly.pdbx_seq_one_letter_code
_entity_poly.pdbx_strand_id
1 'polypeptide(L)'
;MSVFDFLKGNTFAPFPSSHIQSFARQLLTSVACRPSYSLPLIKLPPLLTFLVLHDLNLIHTDLKPENILLVNNGYHTYSYNRPIPSSSTQIARQGRTRRVLLDTDIRLIDFGSATFNEEYHSSVVSTRHYRAPEIILGLGWSFPCDIWSIGCILVEFFTGDALFQTHDNFEHLAMMQAVCGPRIDAKLVRAISGKTGSQSAAAKYVYPILEHEPLAYLSSSLDFSVAPDLTTPMQIRQELARNT
;
A
#
# COMPACT_ATOMS: atom_id res chain seq x y z
N MET A 1 5.45 -2.22 -19.53
CA MET A 1 4.92 -3.30 -18.69
C MET A 1 4.73 -2.73 -17.29
N SER A 2 3.59 -2.96 -16.65
CA SER A 2 3.41 -2.50 -15.27
C SER A 2 4.23 -3.36 -14.29
N VAL A 3 4.47 -2.81 -13.09
CA VAL A 3 5.12 -3.57 -12.02
C VAL A 3 4.23 -4.74 -11.60
N PHE A 4 2.90 -4.55 -11.65
CA PHE A 4 1.94 -5.64 -11.42
C PHE A 4 2.10 -6.78 -12.44
N ASP A 5 2.19 -6.46 -13.75
CA ASP A 5 2.37 -7.48 -14.78
C ASP A 5 3.66 -8.26 -14.59
N PHE A 6 4.74 -7.58 -14.17
CA PHE A 6 6.00 -8.24 -13.86
C PHE A 6 5.86 -9.16 -12.65
N LEU A 7 5.23 -8.69 -11.56
CA LEU A 7 4.99 -9.49 -10.36
C LEU A 7 4.17 -10.73 -10.69
N LYS A 8 3.07 -10.57 -11.44
CA LYS A 8 2.22 -11.66 -11.94
C LYS A 8 3.01 -12.64 -12.83
N GLY A 9 3.80 -12.12 -13.78
CA GLY A 9 4.66 -12.93 -14.66
C GLY A 9 5.79 -13.65 -13.91
N ASN A 10 6.12 -13.18 -12.70
CA ASN A 10 7.07 -13.80 -11.78
C ASN A 10 6.37 -14.68 -10.72
N THR A 11 5.12 -15.10 -10.98
CA THR A 11 4.30 -15.91 -10.08
C THR A 11 4.16 -15.31 -8.69
N PHE A 12 4.05 -13.98 -8.61
CA PHE A 12 3.98 -13.21 -7.38
C PHE A 12 5.14 -13.42 -6.40
N ALA A 13 6.31 -13.83 -6.93
CA ALA A 13 7.52 -13.90 -6.11
C ALA A 13 7.91 -12.49 -5.63
N PRO A 14 8.13 -12.29 -4.32
CA PRO A 14 8.49 -11.00 -3.76
C PRO A 14 9.70 -10.37 -4.45
N PHE A 15 9.72 -9.04 -4.57
CA PHE A 15 10.89 -8.34 -5.09
C PHE A 15 12.09 -8.43 -4.11
N PRO A 16 13.33 -8.40 -4.61
CA PRO A 16 14.50 -8.21 -3.75
C PRO A 16 14.39 -6.91 -2.94
N SER A 17 14.89 -6.89 -1.70
CA SER A 17 14.82 -5.69 -0.84
C SER A 17 15.45 -4.45 -1.48
N SER A 18 16.54 -4.61 -2.26
CA SER A 18 17.15 -3.51 -3.01
C SER A 18 16.23 -2.90 -4.06
N HIS A 19 15.41 -3.72 -4.72
CA HIS A 19 14.40 -3.23 -5.68
C HIS A 19 13.29 -2.48 -4.97
N ILE A 20 12.80 -3.02 -3.84
CA ILE A 20 11.76 -2.37 -3.02
C ILE A 20 12.25 -1.02 -2.52
N GLN A 21 13.49 -0.92 -2.05
CA GLN A 21 14.10 0.36 -1.64
C GLN A 21 14.18 1.37 -2.79
N SER A 22 14.55 0.90 -3.99
CA SER A 22 14.60 1.76 -5.18
C SER A 22 13.20 2.25 -5.56
N PHE A 23 12.20 1.37 -5.61
CA PHE A 23 10.80 1.72 -5.87
C PHE A 23 10.25 2.69 -4.82
N ALA A 24 10.47 2.41 -3.53
CA ALA A 24 10.04 3.27 -2.43
C ALA A 24 10.61 4.69 -2.59
N ARG A 25 11.92 4.80 -2.86
CA ARG A 25 12.57 6.11 -3.08
C ARG A 25 11.93 6.85 -4.24
N GLN A 26 11.74 6.20 -5.38
CA GLN A 26 11.18 6.82 -6.58
C GLN A 26 9.72 7.23 -6.37
N LEU A 27 8.87 6.36 -5.77
CA LEU A 27 7.47 6.65 -5.48
C LEU A 27 7.35 7.83 -4.51
N LEU A 28 8.05 7.79 -3.39
CA LEU A 28 8.01 8.88 -2.40
C LEU A 28 8.55 10.19 -2.97
N THR A 29 9.60 10.14 -3.80
CA THR A 29 10.13 11.35 -4.45
C THR A 29 9.17 11.90 -5.49
N SER A 30 8.42 11.06 -6.19
CA SER A 30 7.46 11.49 -7.22
C SER A 30 6.17 12.05 -6.63
N VAL A 31 5.78 11.61 -5.44
CA VAL A 31 4.47 11.91 -4.83
C VAL A 31 4.59 12.92 -3.71
N ALA A 32 5.50 12.73 -2.75
CA ALA A 32 5.56 13.51 -1.52
C ALA A 32 6.27 14.86 -1.68
N CYS A 33 5.81 15.85 -0.92
CA CYS A 33 6.46 17.15 -0.79
C CYS A 33 7.96 17.02 -0.45
N ARG A 34 8.78 17.86 -1.06
CA ARG A 34 10.16 18.03 -0.63
C ARG A 34 10.19 18.52 0.82
N PRO A 35 10.97 17.91 1.72
CA PRO A 35 11.28 18.57 2.97
C PRO A 35 11.93 19.94 2.65
N SER A 36 11.52 21.00 3.34
CA SER A 36 11.97 22.38 3.16
C SER A 36 13.46 22.62 3.45
N TYR A 37 14.28 21.59 3.43
CA TYR A 37 15.72 21.69 3.53
C TYR A 37 16.28 21.96 2.13
N SER A 38 16.78 23.17 1.94
CA SER A 38 17.55 23.64 0.80
C SER A 38 18.76 22.74 0.52
N LEU A 39 18.54 21.57 -0.08
CA LEU A 39 19.61 20.88 -0.77
C LEU A 39 19.89 21.69 -2.03
N PRO A 40 21.16 22.12 -2.25
CA PRO A 40 21.50 22.96 -3.38
C PRO A 40 21.13 22.23 -4.68
N LEU A 41 20.39 22.94 -5.53
CA LEU A 41 19.92 22.51 -6.87
C LEU A 41 21.01 22.02 -7.84
N ILE A 42 22.25 21.89 -7.40
CA ILE A 42 23.44 21.85 -8.24
C ILE A 42 23.90 20.43 -8.64
N LYS A 43 23.24 19.35 -8.15
CA LYS A 43 23.69 17.99 -8.45
C LYS A 43 22.61 17.00 -8.87
N LEU A 44 21.51 17.46 -9.41
CA LEU A 44 20.56 16.58 -10.10
C LEU A 44 20.86 16.66 -11.61
N PRO A 45 21.01 15.49 -12.29
CA PRO A 45 21.15 15.54 -13.74
C PRO A 45 19.93 16.23 -14.36
N PRO A 46 20.08 17.00 -15.45
CA PRO A 46 19.03 17.86 -16.02
C PRO A 46 17.79 17.12 -16.53
N LEU A 47 17.76 15.80 -16.47
CA LEU A 47 16.64 14.96 -16.93
C LEU A 47 15.67 14.55 -15.80
N LEU A 48 15.91 14.96 -14.57
CA LEU A 48 15.09 14.60 -13.40
C LEU A 48 14.46 15.82 -12.75
N THR A 49 13.77 16.62 -13.53
CA THR A 49 12.76 17.52 -12.95
C THR A 49 11.57 16.64 -12.58
N PHE A 50 11.68 15.92 -11.46
CA PHE A 50 10.52 15.26 -10.88
C PHE A 50 9.56 16.37 -10.42
N LEU A 51 8.50 16.51 -11.17
CA LEU A 51 7.31 17.18 -10.72
C LEU A 51 6.80 16.38 -9.51
N VAL A 52 7.01 16.90 -8.31
CA VAL A 52 6.47 16.30 -7.09
C VAL A 52 4.99 16.66 -7.07
N LEU A 53 4.12 15.67 -7.20
CA LEU A 53 2.67 15.87 -7.33
C LEU A 53 2.10 16.75 -6.22
N HIS A 54 2.47 16.46 -4.98
CA HIS A 54 1.98 17.21 -3.82
C HIS A 54 2.47 18.67 -3.80
N ASP A 55 3.67 18.96 -4.31
CA ASP A 55 4.15 20.37 -4.45
C ASP A 55 3.34 21.15 -5.50
N LEU A 56 2.69 20.46 -6.43
CA LEU A 56 1.76 21.02 -7.39
C LEU A 56 0.31 21.07 -6.89
N ASN A 57 0.07 20.77 -5.63
CA ASN A 57 -1.25 20.60 -5.05
C ASN A 57 -2.10 19.49 -5.73
N LEU A 58 -1.48 18.55 -6.42
CA LEU A 58 -2.14 17.45 -7.11
C LEU A 58 -2.03 16.17 -6.30
N ILE A 59 -3.15 15.48 -6.10
CA ILE A 59 -3.28 14.21 -5.41
C ILE A 59 -3.60 13.16 -6.48
N HIS A 60 -2.82 12.08 -6.54
CA HIS A 60 -2.99 11.06 -7.56
C HIS A 60 -4.29 10.26 -7.39
N THR A 61 -4.62 9.94 -6.14
CA THR A 61 -5.83 9.24 -5.67
C THR A 61 -5.97 7.76 -6.07
N ASP A 62 -5.31 7.26 -7.11
CA ASP A 62 -5.39 5.85 -7.56
C ASP A 62 -4.01 5.21 -7.75
N LEU A 63 -3.13 5.36 -6.74
CA LEU A 63 -1.85 4.66 -6.74
C LEU A 63 -2.05 3.16 -6.51
N LYS A 64 -1.50 2.37 -7.44
CA LYS A 64 -1.53 0.89 -7.41
C LYS A 64 -0.42 0.33 -8.31
N PRO A 65 0.00 -0.93 -8.14
CA PRO A 65 1.06 -1.53 -8.95
C PRO A 65 0.82 -1.51 -10.46
N GLU A 66 -0.45 -1.51 -10.89
CA GLU A 66 -0.83 -1.39 -12.31
C GLU A 66 -0.51 -0.03 -12.91
N ASN A 67 -0.53 1.04 -12.08
CA ASN A 67 -0.26 2.42 -12.49
C ASN A 67 1.23 2.80 -12.34
N ILE A 68 2.09 1.84 -12.07
CA ILE A 68 3.54 1.98 -12.01
C ILE A 68 4.15 1.19 -13.16
N LEU A 69 4.77 1.87 -14.13
CA LEU A 69 5.42 1.24 -15.27
C LEU A 69 6.92 1.09 -15.04
N LEU A 70 7.46 -0.06 -15.40
CA LEU A 70 8.91 -0.26 -15.53
C LEU A 70 9.41 0.47 -16.78
N VAL A 71 10.49 1.23 -16.66
CA VAL A 71 11.17 1.87 -17.80
C VAL A 71 11.83 0.79 -18.66
N ASN A 72 12.43 -0.20 -18.01
CA ASN A 72 13.01 -1.37 -18.66
C ASN A 72 12.50 -2.64 -17.96
N ASN A 73 12.06 -3.62 -18.74
CA ASN A 73 11.54 -4.88 -18.22
C ASN A 73 12.52 -6.06 -18.38
N GLY A 74 13.79 -5.78 -18.72
CA GLY A 74 14.85 -6.78 -18.76
C GLY A 74 15.10 -7.37 -17.37
N TYR A 75 15.34 -8.69 -17.32
CA TYR A 75 15.57 -9.40 -16.06
C TYR A 75 16.53 -10.57 -16.24
N HIS A 76 17.15 -10.97 -15.12
CA HIS A 76 17.80 -12.27 -15.01
C HIS A 76 16.93 -13.24 -14.21
N THR A 77 17.00 -14.53 -14.56
CA THR A 77 16.35 -15.59 -13.81
C THR A 77 17.37 -16.29 -12.92
N TYR A 78 17.11 -16.30 -11.62
CA TYR A 78 17.93 -17.00 -10.63
C TYR A 78 17.19 -18.24 -10.13
N SER A 79 17.95 -19.34 -9.96
CA SER A 79 17.47 -20.56 -9.33
C SER A 79 18.01 -20.63 -7.90
N TYR A 80 17.17 -21.03 -6.97
CA TYR A 80 17.51 -21.16 -5.56
C TYR A 80 17.43 -22.61 -5.11
N ASN A 81 18.34 -23.02 -4.26
CA ASN A 81 18.35 -24.38 -3.68
C ASN A 81 17.22 -24.61 -2.66
N ARG A 82 16.57 -23.54 -2.21
CA ARG A 82 15.43 -23.55 -1.28
C ARG A 82 14.25 -22.80 -1.90
N PRO A 83 13.00 -23.13 -1.52
CA PRO A 83 11.84 -22.33 -1.91
C PRO A 83 12.02 -20.86 -1.51
N ILE A 84 11.55 -19.95 -2.34
CA ILE A 84 11.55 -18.52 -2.06
C ILE A 84 10.46 -18.28 -1.01
N PRO A 85 10.77 -17.67 0.16
CA PRO A 85 9.74 -17.32 1.13
C PRO A 85 8.75 -16.34 0.49
N SER A 86 7.46 -16.63 0.65
CA SER A 86 6.39 -15.73 0.24
C SER A 86 5.16 -16.04 1.08
N SER A 87 4.41 -15.01 1.44
CA SER A 87 3.09 -15.13 2.06
C SER A 87 1.99 -15.36 1.02
N SER A 88 2.29 -15.18 -0.28
CA SER A 88 1.30 -15.33 -1.33
C SER A 88 0.80 -16.75 -1.43
N THR A 89 -0.53 -16.92 -1.36
CA THR A 89 -1.22 -18.18 -1.62
C THR A 89 -1.17 -18.58 -3.10
N GLN A 90 -0.89 -17.61 -3.99
CA GLN A 90 -0.84 -17.81 -5.45
C GLN A 90 0.51 -18.35 -5.92
N ILE A 91 1.56 -18.24 -5.12
CA ILE A 91 2.82 -18.90 -5.43
C ILE A 91 2.66 -20.38 -5.17
N ALA A 92 2.88 -21.19 -6.20
CA ALA A 92 3.15 -22.60 -5.97
C ALA A 92 4.24 -22.66 -4.90
N ARG A 93 3.92 -23.18 -3.70
CA ARG A 93 4.77 -23.25 -2.49
C ARG A 93 6.17 -23.86 -2.70
N GLN A 94 6.57 -24.07 -3.95
CA GLN A 94 7.82 -24.72 -4.38
C GLN A 94 8.56 -23.93 -5.45
N GLY A 95 8.20 -22.66 -5.70
CA GLY A 95 8.93 -21.81 -6.65
C GLY A 95 10.39 -21.69 -6.23
N ARG A 96 11.30 -22.21 -7.07
CA ARG A 96 12.75 -22.13 -6.86
C ARG A 96 13.43 -21.15 -7.81
N THR A 97 12.65 -20.48 -8.63
CA THR A 97 13.16 -19.50 -9.60
C THR A 97 12.55 -18.15 -9.35
N ARG A 98 13.33 -17.09 -9.53
CA ARG A 98 12.90 -15.71 -9.39
C ARG A 98 13.48 -14.91 -10.55
N ARG A 99 12.64 -14.11 -11.19
CA ARG A 99 13.10 -13.06 -12.11
C ARG A 99 13.48 -11.83 -11.30
N VAL A 100 14.66 -11.31 -11.55
CA VAL A 100 15.21 -10.12 -10.89
C VAL A 100 15.48 -9.08 -11.97
N LEU A 101 14.88 -7.89 -11.85
CA LEU A 101 15.03 -6.81 -12.80
C LEU A 101 16.50 -6.38 -12.91
N LEU A 102 16.91 -6.01 -14.11
CA LEU A 102 18.21 -5.40 -14.39
C LEU A 102 18.21 -3.90 -14.07
N ASP A 103 17.04 -3.30 -14.19
CA ASP A 103 16.80 -1.88 -13.98
C ASP A 103 15.53 -1.70 -13.16
N THR A 104 15.55 -0.81 -12.18
CA THR A 104 14.43 -0.55 -11.28
C THR A 104 13.80 0.82 -11.51
N ASP A 105 14.12 1.51 -12.59
CA ASP A 105 13.53 2.78 -12.93
C ASP A 105 12.05 2.62 -13.30
N ILE A 106 11.20 3.47 -12.71
CA ILE A 106 9.75 3.44 -12.86
C ILE A 106 9.17 4.77 -13.34
N ARG A 107 7.94 4.72 -13.84
CA ARG A 107 7.13 5.89 -14.18
C ARG A 107 5.72 5.70 -13.64
N LEU A 108 5.19 6.73 -12.99
CA LEU A 108 3.78 6.81 -12.65
C LEU A 108 2.96 7.16 -13.89
N ILE A 109 1.79 6.55 -14.00
CA ILE A 109 0.82 6.77 -15.08
C ILE A 109 -0.59 6.87 -14.51
N ASP A 110 -1.53 7.19 -15.39
CA ASP A 110 -2.97 7.22 -15.10
C ASP A 110 -3.38 8.31 -14.08
N PHE A 111 -3.26 9.55 -14.53
CA PHE A 111 -3.71 10.73 -13.78
C PHE A 111 -5.21 11.05 -14.02
N GLY A 112 -5.98 10.10 -14.59
CA GLY A 112 -7.39 10.30 -14.90
C GLY A 112 -8.29 10.55 -13.69
N SER A 113 -7.86 10.10 -12.51
CA SER A 113 -8.55 10.35 -11.23
C SER A 113 -7.87 11.41 -10.37
N ALA A 114 -6.74 11.97 -10.83
CA ALA A 114 -5.99 12.95 -10.05
C ALA A 114 -6.83 14.22 -9.82
N THR A 115 -6.75 14.76 -8.61
CA THR A 115 -7.57 15.88 -8.14
C THR A 115 -6.68 16.91 -7.49
N PHE A 116 -6.87 18.20 -7.79
CA PHE A 116 -6.21 19.25 -7.05
C PHE A 116 -6.80 19.38 -5.63
N ASN A 117 -5.96 19.70 -4.67
CA ASN A 117 -6.39 19.77 -3.27
C ASN A 117 -7.52 20.78 -3.02
N GLU A 118 -7.62 21.82 -3.84
CA GLU A 118 -8.64 22.87 -3.75
C GLU A 118 -9.94 22.55 -4.54
N GLU A 119 -9.96 21.43 -5.27
CA GLU A 119 -11.11 21.05 -6.08
C GLU A 119 -12.12 20.23 -5.28
N TYR A 120 -13.25 19.90 -5.92
CA TYR A 120 -14.24 19.00 -5.34
C TYR A 120 -13.66 17.60 -5.16
N HIS A 121 -13.75 17.09 -3.93
CA HIS A 121 -13.32 15.75 -3.60
C HIS A 121 -14.49 14.75 -3.67
N SER A 122 -14.41 13.77 -4.54
CA SER A 122 -15.34 12.63 -4.51
C SER A 122 -15.29 11.93 -3.15
N SER A 123 -16.44 11.49 -2.65
CA SER A 123 -16.52 10.79 -1.36
C SER A 123 -15.76 9.47 -1.34
N VAL A 124 -15.58 8.83 -2.49
CA VAL A 124 -14.87 7.55 -2.61
C VAL A 124 -13.87 7.64 -3.75
N VAL A 125 -12.60 7.46 -3.42
CA VAL A 125 -11.48 7.36 -4.37
C VAL A 125 -10.63 6.14 -4.03
N SER A 126 -9.62 5.88 -4.81
CA SER A 126 -8.64 4.79 -4.70
C SER A 126 -9.23 3.39 -4.94
N THR A 127 -8.44 2.57 -5.57
CA THR A 127 -8.70 1.14 -5.68
C THR A 127 -8.73 0.52 -4.27
N ARG A 128 -9.69 -0.37 -4.00
CA ARG A 128 -10.03 -0.84 -2.64
C ARG A 128 -8.83 -1.28 -1.81
N HIS A 129 -7.96 -2.12 -2.34
CA HIS A 129 -6.80 -2.67 -1.60
C HIS A 129 -5.80 -1.60 -1.13
N TYR A 130 -5.80 -0.43 -1.77
CA TYR A 130 -4.88 0.69 -1.49
C TYR A 130 -5.59 1.91 -0.88
N ARG A 131 -6.89 1.77 -0.54
CA ARG A 131 -7.73 2.88 -0.03
C ARG A 131 -7.41 3.18 1.41
N ALA A 132 -7.15 4.47 1.69
CA ALA A 132 -6.82 4.95 3.02
C ALA A 132 -8.03 4.91 3.99
N PRO A 133 -7.79 4.76 5.30
CA PRO A 133 -8.86 4.64 6.30
C PRO A 133 -9.76 5.87 6.35
N GLU A 134 -9.23 7.08 6.17
CA GLU A 134 -10.02 8.32 6.17
C GLU A 134 -11.05 8.36 5.04
N ILE A 135 -10.76 7.73 3.90
CA ILE A 135 -11.71 7.62 2.77
C ILE A 135 -12.84 6.66 3.14
N ILE A 136 -12.50 5.49 3.72
CA ILE A 136 -13.51 4.51 4.15
C ILE A 136 -14.42 5.10 5.23
N LEU A 137 -13.84 5.88 6.13
CA LEU A 137 -14.55 6.52 7.25
C LEU A 137 -15.34 7.78 6.83
N GLY A 138 -15.15 8.28 5.59
CA GLY A 138 -15.85 9.49 5.12
C GLY A 138 -15.44 10.77 5.85
N LEU A 139 -14.20 10.84 6.36
CA LEU A 139 -13.69 11.99 7.11
C LEU A 139 -13.22 13.15 6.20
N GLY A 140 -13.20 12.93 4.90
CA GLY A 140 -12.46 13.73 3.93
C GLY A 140 -11.04 13.20 3.76
N TRP A 141 -10.43 13.49 2.63
CA TRP A 141 -9.09 13.02 2.28
C TRP A 141 -8.28 14.13 1.62
N SER A 142 -6.98 13.99 1.63
CA SER A 142 -6.02 14.90 1.02
C SER A 142 -4.74 14.12 0.70
N PHE A 143 -3.61 14.77 0.51
CA PHE A 143 -2.29 14.20 0.20
C PHE A 143 -1.92 12.90 0.96
N PRO A 144 -2.26 12.73 2.26
CA PRO A 144 -1.88 11.51 2.97
C PRO A 144 -2.43 10.21 2.39
N CYS A 145 -3.55 10.26 1.65
CA CYS A 145 -4.13 9.05 1.07
C CYS A 145 -3.22 8.39 0.02
N ASP A 146 -2.42 9.19 -0.71
CA ASP A 146 -1.42 8.68 -1.65
C ASP A 146 -0.28 7.97 -0.91
N ILE A 147 0.15 8.51 0.23
CA ILE A 147 1.22 7.91 1.05
C ILE A 147 0.75 6.58 1.65
N TRP A 148 -0.50 6.49 2.09
CA TRP A 148 -1.09 5.22 2.51
C TRP A 148 -1.05 4.18 1.39
N SER A 149 -1.47 4.56 0.18
CA SER A 149 -1.44 3.68 -0.98
C SER A 149 -0.04 3.17 -1.29
N ILE A 150 0.99 4.05 -1.23
CA ILE A 150 2.40 3.65 -1.37
C ILE A 150 2.78 2.62 -0.31
N GLY A 151 2.40 2.82 0.95
CA GLY A 151 2.65 1.85 2.01
C GLY A 151 2.10 0.46 1.69
N CYS A 152 0.84 0.38 1.24
CA CYS A 152 0.22 -0.87 0.82
C CYS A 152 0.96 -1.54 -0.36
N ILE A 153 1.35 -0.74 -1.37
CA ILE A 153 2.11 -1.21 -2.54
C ILE A 153 3.46 -1.81 -2.13
N LEU A 154 4.18 -1.15 -1.23
CA LEU A 154 5.49 -1.65 -0.79
C LEU A 154 5.39 -2.96 -0.02
N VAL A 155 4.34 -3.13 0.79
CA VAL A 155 4.07 -4.42 1.45
C VAL A 155 3.76 -5.50 0.42
N GLU A 156 2.95 -5.21 -0.60
CA GLU A 156 2.66 -6.14 -1.69
C GLU A 156 3.92 -6.54 -2.45
N PHE A 157 4.83 -5.61 -2.72
CA PHE A 157 6.12 -5.93 -3.35
C PHE A 157 7.00 -6.80 -2.48
N PHE A 158 6.88 -6.69 -1.15
CA PHE A 158 7.64 -7.47 -0.18
C PHE A 158 7.05 -8.86 0.06
N THR A 159 5.73 -9.00 -0.01
CA THR A 159 5.02 -10.25 0.30
C THR A 159 4.61 -11.04 -0.94
N GLY A 160 4.38 -10.36 -2.05
CA GLY A 160 3.78 -10.90 -3.26
C GLY A 160 2.25 -10.83 -3.30
N ASP A 161 1.59 -10.40 -2.21
CA ASP A 161 0.14 -10.28 -2.10
C ASP A 161 -0.29 -8.91 -1.62
N ALA A 162 -1.46 -8.44 -2.08
CA ALA A 162 -2.05 -7.21 -1.57
C ALA A 162 -2.29 -7.30 -0.07
N LEU A 163 -1.92 -6.23 0.66
CA LEU A 163 -1.99 -6.20 2.13
C LEU A 163 -3.42 -6.36 2.66
N PHE A 164 -4.40 -5.73 2.01
CA PHE A 164 -5.80 -5.71 2.44
C PHE A 164 -6.70 -6.35 1.37
N GLN A 165 -6.79 -7.68 1.38
CA GLN A 165 -7.60 -8.44 0.44
C GLN A 165 -9.02 -8.60 0.97
N THR A 166 -9.89 -7.63 0.70
CA THR A 166 -11.28 -7.66 1.15
C THR A 166 -12.20 -6.88 0.21
N HIS A 167 -13.48 -7.20 0.25
CA HIS A 167 -14.55 -6.48 -0.48
C HIS A 167 -15.50 -5.71 0.47
N ASP A 168 -15.34 -5.87 1.78
CA ASP A 168 -16.15 -5.23 2.81
C ASP A 168 -15.39 -4.12 3.54
N ASN A 169 -16.06 -3.02 3.87
CA ASN A 169 -15.44 -1.89 4.56
C ASN A 169 -15.16 -2.15 6.04
N PHE A 170 -16.02 -2.92 6.70
CA PHE A 170 -15.84 -3.28 8.11
C PHE A 170 -14.62 -4.19 8.26
N GLU A 171 -14.56 -5.25 7.44
CA GLU A 171 -13.42 -6.16 7.40
C GLU A 171 -12.13 -5.41 7.10
N HIS A 172 -12.15 -4.48 6.12
CA HIS A 172 -10.99 -3.66 5.76
C HIS A 172 -10.47 -2.84 6.94
N LEU A 173 -11.37 -2.15 7.66
CA LEU A 173 -10.98 -1.38 8.85
C LEU A 173 -10.46 -2.28 9.98
N ALA A 174 -11.04 -3.48 10.17
CA ALA A 174 -10.56 -4.45 11.15
C ALA A 174 -9.14 -4.95 10.79
N MET A 175 -8.87 -5.23 9.51
CA MET A 175 -7.53 -5.59 9.02
C MET A 175 -6.53 -4.45 9.24
N MET A 176 -6.91 -3.20 8.92
CA MET A 176 -6.06 -2.03 9.18
C MET A 176 -5.71 -1.89 10.67
N GLN A 177 -6.69 -2.08 11.56
CA GLN A 177 -6.45 -2.04 13.00
C GLN A 177 -5.50 -3.15 13.45
N ALA A 178 -5.65 -4.37 12.90
CA ALA A 178 -4.77 -5.49 13.22
C ALA A 178 -3.32 -5.23 12.76
N VAL A 179 -3.13 -4.62 11.59
CA VAL A 179 -1.80 -4.34 11.02
C VAL A 179 -1.14 -3.11 11.64
N CYS A 180 -1.88 -2.02 11.79
CA CYS A 180 -1.31 -0.74 12.23
C CYS A 180 -1.16 -0.62 13.74
N GLY A 181 -1.83 -1.46 14.52
CA GLY A 181 -1.69 -1.49 15.99
C GLY A 181 -2.89 -0.90 16.73
N PRO A 182 -2.77 0.23 17.44
CA PRO A 182 -3.79 0.62 18.40
C PRO A 182 -5.18 0.81 17.79
N ARG A 183 -6.20 0.60 18.62
CA ARG A 183 -7.62 0.76 18.23
C ARG A 183 -7.86 2.11 17.56
N ILE A 184 -8.76 2.14 16.60
CA ILE A 184 -9.23 3.38 15.99
C ILE A 184 -9.67 4.35 17.09
N ASP A 185 -9.13 5.57 17.06
CA ASP A 185 -9.39 6.57 18.13
C ASP A 185 -10.90 6.85 18.23
N ALA A 186 -11.45 6.72 19.43
CA ALA A 186 -12.84 7.03 19.72
C ALA A 186 -13.23 8.48 19.37
N LYS A 187 -12.26 9.42 19.28
CA LYS A 187 -12.51 10.78 18.79
C LYS A 187 -12.83 10.80 17.30
N LEU A 188 -12.14 9.98 16.49
CA LEU A 188 -12.43 9.82 15.05
C LEU A 188 -13.84 9.26 14.87
N VAL A 189 -14.22 8.24 15.64
CA VAL A 189 -15.56 7.65 15.61
C VAL A 189 -16.63 8.68 15.94
N ARG A 190 -16.43 9.49 16.99
CA ARG A 190 -17.35 10.57 17.35
C ARG A 190 -17.46 11.66 16.29
N ALA A 191 -16.35 12.00 15.61
CA ALA A 191 -16.33 12.95 14.52
C ALA A 191 -17.19 12.49 13.33
N ILE A 192 -17.19 11.18 13.04
CA ILE A 192 -18.03 10.57 12.00
C ILE A 192 -19.51 10.66 12.39
N SER A 193 -19.84 10.32 13.63
CA SER A 193 -21.22 10.35 14.15
C SER A 193 -21.79 11.76 14.22
N GLY A 194 -20.96 12.76 14.51
CA GLY A 194 -21.37 14.17 14.64
C GLY A 194 -21.60 14.90 13.32
N LYS A 195 -20.95 14.48 12.22
CA LYS A 195 -21.05 15.15 10.90
C LYS A 195 -22.28 14.75 10.08
N THR A 196 -22.88 13.60 10.33
CA THR A 196 -23.85 13.00 9.40
C THR A 196 -25.14 12.50 10.06
N GLY A 197 -25.36 12.76 11.35
CA GLY A 197 -26.48 12.12 12.08
C GLY A 197 -26.31 10.59 12.15
N SER A 198 -27.22 9.91 12.80
CA SER A 198 -27.17 8.45 13.06
C SER A 198 -27.21 7.54 11.81
N GLN A 199 -27.09 8.09 10.60
CA GLN A 199 -27.21 7.36 9.32
C GLN A 199 -25.95 7.39 8.45
N SER A 200 -24.78 7.81 8.97
CA SER A 200 -23.56 7.68 8.19
C SER A 200 -23.26 6.22 7.89
N ALA A 201 -23.10 5.90 6.60
CA ALA A 201 -22.66 4.56 6.17
C ALA A 201 -21.37 4.12 6.90
N ALA A 202 -20.51 5.06 7.23
CA ALA A 202 -19.27 4.81 7.96
C ALA A 202 -19.50 4.43 9.43
N ALA A 203 -20.48 5.05 10.14
CA ALA A 203 -20.81 4.70 11.52
C ALA A 203 -21.21 3.23 11.67
N LYS A 204 -21.93 2.69 10.69
CA LYS A 204 -22.31 1.27 10.61
C LYS A 204 -21.12 0.31 10.70
N TYR A 205 -19.96 0.71 10.20
CA TYR A 205 -18.78 -0.15 10.17
C TYR A 205 -17.87 0.03 11.40
N VAL A 206 -17.91 1.19 12.03
CA VAL A 206 -16.96 1.53 13.10
C VAL A 206 -17.44 1.09 14.48
N TYR A 207 -18.75 1.18 14.77
CA TYR A 207 -19.31 0.75 16.07
C TYR A 207 -18.98 -0.71 16.39
N PRO A 208 -19.19 -1.69 15.50
CA PRO A 208 -18.86 -3.08 15.79
C PRO A 208 -17.36 -3.31 16.07
N ILE A 209 -16.46 -2.54 15.43
CA ILE A 209 -15.00 -2.66 15.68
C ILE A 209 -14.63 -2.20 17.10
N LEU A 210 -15.38 -1.24 17.67
CA LEU A 210 -15.12 -0.75 19.02
C LEU A 210 -15.64 -1.71 20.11
N GLU A 211 -16.71 -2.45 19.83
CA GLU A 211 -17.37 -3.34 20.80
C GLU A 211 -16.78 -4.74 20.82
N HIS A 212 -16.18 -5.20 19.72
CA HIS A 212 -15.62 -6.54 19.60
C HIS A 212 -14.10 -6.53 19.45
N GLU A 213 -13.46 -7.59 19.94
CA GLU A 213 -12.04 -7.84 19.64
C GLU A 213 -11.89 -8.13 18.13
N PRO A 214 -11.14 -7.32 17.35
CA PRO A 214 -11.05 -7.48 15.89
C PRO A 214 -10.53 -8.85 15.46
N LEU A 215 -9.70 -9.47 16.30
CA LEU A 215 -9.12 -10.81 16.05
C LEU A 215 -10.16 -11.93 16.09
N ALA A 216 -11.23 -11.79 16.90
CA ALA A 216 -12.28 -12.80 16.97
C ALA A 216 -13.11 -12.86 15.67
N TYR A 217 -13.31 -11.71 15.01
CA TYR A 217 -14.01 -11.65 13.72
C TYR A 217 -13.14 -12.17 12.57
N LEU A 218 -11.87 -11.78 12.54
CA LEU A 218 -10.92 -12.22 11.50
C LEU A 218 -10.65 -13.73 11.58
N SER A 219 -10.65 -14.33 12.78
CA SER A 219 -10.46 -15.77 12.95
C SER A 219 -11.59 -16.63 12.38
N SER A 220 -12.79 -16.08 12.23
CA SER A 220 -13.94 -16.77 11.63
C SER A 220 -14.01 -16.64 10.10
N SER A 221 -13.35 -15.63 9.53
CA SER A 221 -13.43 -15.29 8.10
C SER A 221 -12.16 -15.66 7.31
N LEU A 222 -11.04 -15.78 8.00
CA LEU A 222 -9.74 -16.11 7.43
C LEU A 222 -9.24 -17.42 8.03
N ASP A 223 -9.03 -18.41 7.20
CA ASP A 223 -8.36 -19.65 7.59
C ASP A 223 -6.86 -19.39 7.80
N PHE A 224 -6.50 -18.89 8.99
CA PHE A 224 -5.11 -18.65 9.41
C PHE A 224 -4.29 -19.92 9.58
N SER A 225 -4.86 -21.11 9.34
CA SER A 225 -4.14 -22.38 9.46
C SER A 225 -2.99 -22.54 8.46
N VAL A 226 -2.88 -21.61 7.49
CA VAL A 226 -1.95 -21.69 6.36
C VAL A 226 -0.81 -20.67 6.44
N ALA A 227 -0.86 -19.67 7.34
CA ALA A 227 0.22 -18.71 7.53
C ALA A 227 1.13 -19.17 8.69
N PRO A 228 2.36 -19.61 8.43
CA PRO A 228 3.28 -19.83 9.52
C PRO A 228 3.67 -18.47 10.11
N ASP A 229 3.26 -18.22 11.34
CA ASP A 229 3.91 -17.38 12.33
C ASP A 229 3.96 -15.85 12.17
N LEU A 230 3.09 -15.22 11.39
CA LEU A 230 3.01 -13.74 11.34
C LEU A 230 1.71 -13.21 11.96
N THR A 231 1.34 -13.69 13.14
CA THR A 231 0.05 -13.35 13.77
C THR A 231 0.06 -12.09 14.64
N THR A 232 1.20 -11.41 14.82
CA THR A 232 1.27 -10.17 15.60
C THR A 232 2.06 -9.07 14.91
N PRO A 233 1.68 -7.78 15.10
CA PRO A 233 2.46 -6.63 14.61
C PRO A 233 3.92 -6.64 15.09
N MET A 234 4.19 -7.31 16.21
CA MET A 234 5.52 -7.46 16.79
C MET A 234 6.38 -8.43 15.95
N GLN A 235 5.79 -9.48 15.41
CA GLN A 235 6.49 -10.45 14.54
C GLN A 235 6.83 -9.83 13.17
N ILE A 236 5.92 -9.04 12.59
CA ILE A 236 6.19 -8.28 11.37
C ILE A 236 7.35 -7.29 11.59
N ARG A 237 7.39 -6.59 12.73
CA ARG A 237 8.50 -5.69 13.09
C ARG A 237 9.82 -6.43 13.30
N GLN A 238 9.79 -7.62 13.91
CA GLN A 238 10.99 -8.43 14.13
C GLN A 238 11.52 -9.01 12.82
N GLU A 239 10.65 -9.41 11.91
CA GLU A 239 11.05 -9.91 10.60
C GLU A 239 11.63 -8.81 9.70
N LEU A 240 11.04 -7.61 9.74
CA LEU A 240 11.59 -6.43 9.08
C LEU A 240 12.99 -6.06 9.64
N ALA A 241 13.20 -6.20 10.97
CA ALA A 241 14.47 -5.91 11.60
C ALA A 241 15.57 -6.99 11.37
N ARG A 242 15.18 -8.23 11.04
CA ARG A 242 16.14 -9.31 10.73
C ARG A 242 16.63 -9.31 9.28
N ASN A 243 15.94 -8.58 8.40
CA ASN A 243 16.24 -8.50 6.98
C ASN A 243 16.88 -7.16 6.56
N THR A 244 17.20 -6.30 7.51
CA THR A 244 18.04 -5.10 7.37
C THR A 244 19.47 -5.39 7.80
#